data_6017fdb6f03f30e1927a0b256ca7ab17
#
_entry.id   6017fdb6f03f30e1927a0b256ca7ab17
#
_cell.length_a   1.000
_cell.length_b   1.000
_cell.length_c   1.000
_cell.angle_alpha   90.00
_cell.angle_beta   90.00
_cell.angle_gamma   90.00
#
_symmetry.space_group_name_H-M   'P 1'
#
loop_
_entity.id
_entity.type
_entity.pdbx_description
1 polymer ?
#
loop_
_entity_poly.entity_id
_entity_poly.type
_entity_poly.pdbx_seq_one_letter_code
_entity_poly.pdbx_strand_id
1 'polypeptide(L)'
;MTERSAIETAAAIARGETSARAECEAAIARIEARDGAINAVVVRDFDRARATADQADAAFAGGERRPLLGVPITVKEAFDVAGLPTTWGFEEHKGFIAKEDAVAVRRLRAAGAIILGKTNVPVGLADHQSVNPVYGRTLNPHDEARSPGGSSGGSAAALASGMVPLELGSDIGGSIRVPSAFCGIWGHKPTYGALNLDGHCFPTTDGHAPPMGVIGPLARDPDDLALALDILADRPLDRADARGPGEWRILLMAAHPFAPLAGSIAAALEAAGAALAAKGAQVDRDDPIFADLSPQFGTYLPFLIAALSRGVGQDGAMVELPTWFDYLDGQARAIRAWSALFARYDALIAPAFGVTAYPHDDTPATERKLMVDGQPTTYGAQLAFPALAAFPGLPATAVPIGKDADGLPIGIQVIAGHWKDHNAIAVARAVHALMTQ
;
A
#
# COMPACT_ATOMS: atom_id res chain seq x y z
N MET A 1 -2.79 -3.25 26.08
CA MET A 1 -4.14 -3.09 25.47
C MET A 1 -3.91 -2.98 23.97
N THR A 2 -4.54 -3.84 23.19
CA THR A 2 -4.58 -3.72 21.73
C THR A 2 -5.26 -2.39 21.38
N GLU A 3 -4.62 -1.60 20.53
CA GLU A 3 -5.18 -0.33 20.09
C GLU A 3 -6.37 -0.58 19.17
N ARG A 4 -7.44 0.21 19.35
CA ARG A 4 -8.67 0.11 18.56
C ARG A 4 -8.38 0.26 17.07
N SER A 5 -9.18 -0.42 16.25
CA SER A 5 -9.27 -0.18 14.81
C SER A 5 -9.97 1.17 14.52
N ALA A 6 -10.00 1.60 13.27
CA ALA A 6 -10.71 2.84 12.91
C ALA A 6 -12.23 2.70 13.13
N ILE A 7 -12.79 1.55 12.74
CA ILE A 7 -14.22 1.25 12.96
C ILE A 7 -14.53 1.16 14.45
N GLU A 8 -13.69 0.48 15.24
CA GLU A 8 -13.87 0.39 16.68
C GLU A 8 -13.78 1.76 17.37
N THR A 9 -12.85 2.61 16.93
CA THR A 9 -12.71 3.99 17.43
C THR A 9 -13.96 4.81 17.12
N ALA A 10 -14.44 4.81 15.88
CA ALA A 10 -15.67 5.52 15.49
C ALA A 10 -16.88 4.97 16.27
N ALA A 11 -16.97 3.66 16.46
CA ALA A 11 -18.05 3.03 17.21
C ALA A 11 -18.00 3.38 18.71
N ALA A 12 -16.81 3.45 19.32
CA ALA A 12 -16.66 3.86 20.72
C ALA A 12 -17.09 5.33 20.93
N ILE A 13 -16.72 6.22 20.01
CA ILE A 13 -17.22 7.62 20.02
C ILE A 13 -18.75 7.65 19.86
N ALA A 14 -19.29 6.89 18.92
CA ALA A 14 -20.74 6.83 18.66
C ALA A 14 -21.54 6.30 19.88
N ARG A 15 -20.94 5.49 20.74
CA ARG A 15 -21.56 5.01 21.99
C ARG A 15 -21.28 5.93 23.20
N GLY A 16 -20.48 6.99 23.02
CA GLY A 16 -20.10 7.90 24.13
C GLY A 16 -19.11 7.28 25.12
N GLU A 17 -18.40 6.21 24.75
CA GLU A 17 -17.36 5.54 25.56
C GLU A 17 -16.06 6.36 25.58
N THR A 18 -15.86 7.18 24.57
CA THR A 18 -14.74 8.10 24.40
C THR A 18 -15.19 9.31 23.59
N SER A 19 -14.31 10.30 23.40
CA SER A 19 -14.57 11.46 22.52
C SER A 19 -13.54 11.55 21.41
N ALA A 20 -13.85 12.28 20.35
CA ALA A 20 -12.91 12.56 19.27
C ALA A 20 -11.64 13.26 19.81
N ARG A 21 -11.80 14.19 20.78
CA ARG A 21 -10.66 14.84 21.44
C ARG A 21 -9.80 13.86 22.22
N ALA A 22 -10.40 12.95 22.97
CA ALA A 22 -9.67 11.95 23.73
C ALA A 22 -8.88 10.99 22.82
N GLU A 23 -9.48 10.51 21.72
CA GLU A 23 -8.80 9.63 20.75
C GLU A 23 -7.69 10.37 19.99
N CYS A 24 -7.89 11.66 19.67
CA CYS A 24 -6.87 12.52 19.06
C CYS A 24 -5.66 12.67 19.99
N GLU A 25 -5.86 13.02 21.27
CA GLU A 25 -4.77 13.15 22.25
C GLU A 25 -4.07 11.81 22.50
N ALA A 26 -4.81 10.71 22.56
CA ALA A 26 -4.22 9.38 22.70
C ALA A 26 -3.34 9.01 21.49
N ALA A 27 -3.75 9.35 20.26
CA ALA A 27 -2.93 9.13 19.07
C ALA A 27 -1.69 10.03 19.04
N ILE A 28 -1.83 11.30 19.39
CA ILE A 28 -0.69 12.25 19.54
C ILE A 28 0.31 11.71 20.56
N ALA A 29 -0.15 11.29 21.74
CA ALA A 29 0.71 10.73 22.77
C ALA A 29 1.45 9.46 22.30
N ARG A 30 0.80 8.60 21.51
CA ARG A 30 1.46 7.43 20.91
C ARG A 30 2.54 7.83 19.91
N ILE A 31 2.26 8.83 19.05
CA ILE A 31 3.25 9.36 18.10
C ILE A 31 4.44 9.95 18.88
N GLU A 32 4.21 10.78 19.87
CA GLU A 32 5.29 11.40 20.67
C GLU A 32 6.13 10.37 21.42
N ALA A 33 5.53 9.30 21.91
CA ALA A 33 6.22 8.25 22.65
C ALA A 33 7.01 7.27 21.77
N ARG A 34 6.58 7.01 20.53
CA ARG A 34 7.10 5.92 19.69
C ARG A 34 7.89 6.39 18.48
N ASP A 35 7.55 7.56 17.95
CA ASP A 35 8.06 8.02 16.66
C ASP A 35 9.50 8.59 16.73
N GLY A 36 10.00 8.87 17.93
CA GLY A 36 11.36 9.39 18.10
C GLY A 36 12.47 8.48 17.56
N ALA A 37 12.28 7.15 17.66
CA ALA A 37 13.18 6.16 17.06
C ALA A 37 12.80 5.85 15.62
N ILE A 38 11.50 5.76 15.29
CA ILE A 38 10.98 5.27 14.01
C ILE A 38 11.05 6.31 12.90
N ASN A 39 10.76 7.58 13.21
CA ASN A 39 10.68 8.69 12.23
C ASN A 39 9.67 8.43 11.10
N ALA A 40 8.47 8.00 11.49
CA ALA A 40 7.38 7.71 10.56
C ALA A 40 6.55 8.96 10.23
N VAL A 41 6.19 9.78 11.26
CA VAL A 41 5.32 10.96 11.14
C VAL A 41 6.17 12.23 11.06
N VAL A 42 6.51 12.64 9.87
CA VAL A 42 7.54 13.67 9.59
C VAL A 42 6.98 15.09 9.46
N VAL A 43 5.68 15.24 9.23
CA VAL A 43 4.96 16.52 9.28
C VAL A 43 3.84 16.37 10.30
N ARG A 44 3.89 17.15 11.38
CA ARG A 44 2.94 17.09 12.50
C ARG A 44 2.05 18.32 12.49
N ASP A 45 0.73 18.12 12.59
CA ASP A 45 -0.28 19.17 12.55
C ASP A 45 -1.25 19.04 13.75
N PHE A 46 -0.67 18.82 14.93
CA PHE A 46 -1.40 18.45 16.13
C PHE A 46 -2.37 19.52 16.62
N ASP A 47 -2.04 20.80 16.47
CA ASP A 47 -2.94 21.87 16.93
C ASP A 47 -4.21 21.96 16.09
N ARG A 48 -4.08 21.85 14.75
CA ARG A 48 -5.25 21.78 13.86
C ARG A 48 -6.04 20.49 14.07
N ALA A 49 -5.35 19.37 14.33
CA ALA A 49 -6.01 18.10 14.67
C ALA A 49 -6.84 18.22 15.95
N ARG A 50 -6.32 18.85 17.01
CA ARG A 50 -7.06 19.12 18.25
C ARG A 50 -8.31 19.96 18.01
N ALA A 51 -8.18 21.04 17.24
CA ALA A 51 -9.33 21.89 16.89
C ALA A 51 -10.37 21.12 16.05
N THR A 52 -9.93 20.25 15.15
CA THR A 52 -10.83 19.38 14.35
C THR A 52 -11.52 18.34 15.24
N ALA A 53 -10.83 17.83 16.26
CA ALA A 53 -11.42 16.88 17.20
C ALA A 53 -12.51 17.55 18.06
N ASP A 54 -12.31 18.79 18.53
CA ASP A 54 -13.34 19.54 19.24
C ASP A 54 -14.58 19.80 18.34
N GLN A 55 -14.36 20.08 17.05
CA GLN A 55 -15.46 20.21 16.09
C GLN A 55 -16.20 18.89 15.86
N ALA A 56 -15.47 17.76 15.83
CA ALA A 56 -16.07 16.43 15.69
C ALA A 56 -16.93 16.06 16.91
N ASP A 57 -16.48 16.41 18.14
CA ASP A 57 -17.26 16.21 19.35
C ASP A 57 -18.53 17.08 19.37
N ALA A 58 -18.44 18.33 18.92
CA ALA A 58 -19.61 19.20 18.77
C ALA A 58 -20.59 18.67 17.71
N ALA A 59 -20.08 18.18 16.56
CA ALA A 59 -20.88 17.58 15.51
C ALA A 59 -21.60 16.31 16.00
N PHE A 60 -20.90 15.46 16.75
CA PHE A 60 -21.50 14.27 17.39
C PHE A 60 -22.63 14.66 18.36
N ALA A 61 -22.41 15.67 19.21
CA ALA A 61 -23.42 16.17 20.14
C ALA A 61 -24.63 16.77 19.40
N GLY A 62 -24.42 17.36 18.21
CA GLY A 62 -25.46 17.84 17.29
C GLY A 62 -26.20 16.73 16.52
N GLY A 63 -25.86 15.47 16.74
CA GLY A 63 -26.52 14.32 16.10
C GLY A 63 -25.86 13.82 14.80
N GLU A 64 -24.73 14.40 14.37
CA GLU A 64 -24.03 13.90 13.20
C GLU A 64 -23.46 12.49 13.44
N ARG A 65 -23.54 11.68 12.37
CA ARG A 65 -22.95 10.33 12.33
C ARG A 65 -22.27 10.15 10.98
N ARG A 66 -20.93 10.04 11.01
CA ARG A 66 -20.09 9.80 9.83
C ARG A 66 -19.20 8.58 10.10
N PRO A 67 -18.83 7.79 9.07
CA PRO A 67 -18.16 6.49 9.25
C PRO A 67 -16.80 6.57 9.95
N LEU A 68 -16.10 7.70 9.85
CA LEU A 68 -14.79 7.95 10.49
C LEU A 68 -14.85 9.15 11.46
N LEU A 69 -16.04 9.53 11.97
CA LEU A 69 -16.17 10.70 12.82
C LEU A 69 -15.27 10.60 14.06
N GLY A 70 -14.32 11.52 14.15
CA GLY A 70 -13.38 11.62 15.27
C GLY A 70 -12.20 10.64 15.21
N VAL A 71 -12.06 9.84 14.15
CA VAL A 71 -10.94 8.89 14.00
C VAL A 71 -9.65 9.61 13.63
N PRO A 72 -8.56 9.50 14.45
CA PRO A 72 -7.27 10.11 14.13
C PRO A 72 -6.53 9.25 13.10
N ILE A 73 -6.04 9.87 12.02
CA ILE A 73 -5.29 9.23 10.93
C ILE A 73 -4.07 10.06 10.56
N THR A 74 -3.14 9.46 9.83
CA THR A 74 -2.11 10.18 9.08
C THR A 74 -2.24 9.87 7.59
N VAL A 75 -1.54 10.62 6.73
CA VAL A 75 -1.52 10.41 5.29
C VAL A 75 -0.08 10.47 4.77
N LYS A 76 0.22 9.73 3.73
CA LYS A 76 1.54 9.76 3.08
C LYS A 76 1.92 11.19 2.68
N GLU A 77 3.17 11.56 2.87
CA GLU A 77 3.67 12.93 2.62
C GLU A 77 3.43 13.41 1.18
N ALA A 78 3.28 12.49 0.25
CA ALA A 78 3.04 12.76 -1.15
C ALA A 78 1.63 13.30 -1.50
N PHE A 79 0.70 13.33 -0.55
CA PHE A 79 -0.63 13.91 -0.76
C PHE A 79 -0.66 15.38 -0.37
N ASP A 80 -1.31 16.21 -1.18
CA ASP A 80 -1.60 17.58 -0.81
C ASP A 80 -2.58 17.63 0.37
N VAL A 81 -2.15 18.33 1.41
CA VAL A 81 -2.97 18.70 2.58
C VAL A 81 -2.83 20.20 2.73
N ALA A 82 -3.91 20.95 2.60
CA ALA A 82 -3.89 22.40 2.60
C ALA A 82 -3.14 22.97 3.81
N GLY A 83 -2.16 23.84 3.55
CA GLY A 83 -1.31 24.45 4.56
C GLY A 83 -0.13 23.60 5.05
N LEU A 84 0.06 22.37 4.53
CA LEU A 84 1.19 21.51 4.87
C LEU A 84 2.15 21.34 3.69
N PRO A 85 3.43 21.02 3.95
CA PRO A 85 4.40 20.75 2.89
C PRO A 85 4.05 19.46 2.12
N THR A 86 4.31 19.46 0.81
CA THR A 86 4.27 18.30 -0.08
C THR A 86 5.52 18.31 -0.93
N THR A 87 6.51 17.48 -0.57
CA THR A 87 7.85 17.56 -1.15
C THR A 87 8.24 16.35 -1.97
N TRP A 88 7.55 15.20 -1.78
CA TRP A 88 7.98 13.90 -2.28
C TRP A 88 9.44 13.57 -1.91
N GLY A 89 9.93 14.14 -0.79
CA GLY A 89 11.30 13.98 -0.33
C GLY A 89 12.34 14.74 -1.16
N PHE A 90 11.97 15.54 -2.14
CA PHE A 90 12.88 16.38 -2.88
C PHE A 90 13.27 17.63 -2.07
N GLU A 91 14.56 17.90 -1.94
CA GLU A 91 15.05 19.06 -1.18
C GLU A 91 14.68 20.39 -1.83
N GLU A 92 14.66 20.46 -3.15
CA GLU A 92 14.25 21.64 -3.92
C GLU A 92 12.78 22.01 -3.73
N HIS A 93 11.95 21.06 -3.27
CA HIS A 93 10.53 21.30 -2.98
C HIS A 93 10.23 21.49 -1.49
N LYS A 94 11.24 21.57 -0.63
CA LYS A 94 11.08 21.72 0.83
C LYS A 94 10.20 22.89 1.26
N GLY A 95 10.14 23.96 0.44
CA GLY A 95 9.30 25.14 0.69
C GLY A 95 7.91 25.09 0.05
N PHE A 96 7.56 24.02 -0.67
CA PHE A 96 6.26 23.93 -1.33
C PHE A 96 5.17 23.56 -0.31
N ILE A 97 4.22 24.47 -0.12
CA ILE A 97 3.05 24.30 0.75
C ILE A 97 1.81 24.13 -0.12
N ALA A 98 1.09 23.03 0.03
CA ALA A 98 -0.14 22.76 -0.69
C ALA A 98 -1.21 23.81 -0.36
N LYS A 99 -1.92 24.31 -1.36
CA LYS A 99 -3.00 25.29 -1.19
C LYS A 99 -4.34 24.65 -0.90
N GLU A 100 -4.55 23.46 -1.41
CA GLU A 100 -5.80 22.70 -1.32
C GLU A 100 -5.53 21.28 -0.85
N ASP A 101 -6.55 20.63 -0.29
CA ASP A 101 -6.51 19.21 0.02
C ASP A 101 -6.64 18.37 -1.26
N ALA A 102 -5.91 17.30 -1.39
CA ALA A 102 -6.15 16.25 -2.39
C ALA A 102 -7.60 15.74 -2.29
N VAL A 103 -8.16 15.25 -3.41
CA VAL A 103 -9.53 14.69 -3.43
C VAL A 103 -9.70 13.60 -2.37
N ALA A 104 -8.74 12.69 -2.23
CA ALA A 104 -8.77 11.64 -1.22
C ALA A 104 -8.76 12.20 0.21
N VAL A 105 -7.96 13.24 0.47
CA VAL A 105 -7.91 13.92 1.77
C VAL A 105 -9.25 14.57 2.09
N ARG A 106 -9.87 15.26 1.13
CA ARG A 106 -11.21 15.84 1.28
C ARG A 106 -12.26 14.78 1.63
N ARG A 107 -12.22 13.60 0.97
CA ARG A 107 -13.14 12.49 1.24
C ARG A 107 -12.97 11.92 2.64
N LEU A 108 -11.75 11.72 3.11
CA LEU A 108 -11.46 11.26 4.47
C LEU A 108 -11.97 12.28 5.52
N ARG A 109 -11.72 13.58 5.31
CA ARG A 109 -12.25 14.65 6.17
C ARG A 109 -13.79 14.68 6.15
N ALA A 110 -14.41 14.55 4.97
CA ALA A 110 -15.86 14.49 4.84
C ALA A 110 -16.46 13.27 5.56
N ALA A 111 -15.73 12.14 5.59
CA ALA A 111 -16.09 10.97 6.38
C ALA A 111 -15.88 11.16 7.89
N GLY A 112 -15.24 12.26 8.32
CA GLY A 112 -15.04 12.62 9.72
C GLY A 112 -13.66 12.32 10.30
N ALA A 113 -12.70 11.86 9.48
CA ALA A 113 -11.35 11.58 9.92
C ALA A 113 -10.60 12.87 10.33
N ILE A 114 -9.74 12.75 11.34
CA ILE A 114 -8.87 13.81 11.87
C ILE A 114 -7.45 13.53 11.40
N ILE A 115 -6.90 14.41 10.55
CA ILE A 115 -5.54 14.26 10.04
C ILE A 115 -4.55 14.85 11.04
N LEU A 116 -3.69 13.99 11.62
CA LEU A 116 -2.67 14.35 12.59
C LEU A 116 -1.39 14.88 11.94
N GLY A 117 -1.17 14.55 10.68
CA GLY A 117 0.05 14.89 9.96
C GLY A 117 0.33 13.99 8.77
N LYS A 118 1.59 14.00 8.30
CA LYS A 118 2.00 13.26 7.11
C LYS A 118 3.18 12.34 7.39
N THR A 119 3.23 11.21 6.70
CA THR A 119 4.19 10.13 6.91
C THR A 119 5.26 10.07 5.83
N ASN A 120 6.47 9.63 6.20
CA ASN A 120 7.68 9.71 5.42
C ASN A 120 7.67 8.87 4.13
N VAL A 121 8.46 9.30 3.16
CA VAL A 121 8.59 8.71 1.81
C VAL A 121 10.06 8.72 1.36
N PRO A 122 10.47 7.93 0.36
CA PRO A 122 11.73 8.13 -0.36
C PRO A 122 11.64 9.28 -1.35
N VAL A 123 12.79 9.78 -1.80
CA VAL A 123 12.87 10.80 -2.85
C VAL A 123 12.14 10.34 -4.11
N GLY A 124 11.23 11.18 -4.62
CA GLY A 124 10.46 10.91 -5.82
C GLY A 124 9.57 9.68 -5.77
N LEU A 125 9.33 9.12 -4.58
CA LEU A 125 8.60 7.87 -4.34
C LEU A 125 9.23 6.64 -5.03
N ALA A 126 10.52 6.67 -5.34
CA ALA A 126 11.20 5.76 -6.27
C ALA A 126 12.03 4.66 -5.58
N ASP A 127 11.75 4.32 -4.32
CA ASP A 127 12.45 3.25 -3.59
C ASP A 127 11.50 2.49 -2.65
N HIS A 128 11.90 1.25 -2.28
CA HIS A 128 11.31 0.47 -1.19
C HIS A 128 12.10 0.64 0.13
N GLN A 129 12.62 1.82 0.36
CA GLN A 129 13.06 2.38 1.63
C GLN A 129 12.49 3.78 1.74
N SER A 130 12.14 4.23 2.95
CA SER A 130 11.62 5.59 3.15
C SER A 130 12.70 6.46 3.77
N VAL A 131 13.56 7.00 2.89
CA VAL A 131 14.67 7.88 3.25
C VAL A 131 14.80 9.02 2.25
N ASN A 132 14.99 10.23 2.75
CA ASN A 132 15.17 11.44 1.93
C ASN A 132 15.94 12.52 2.71
N PRO A 133 16.54 13.52 2.02
CA PRO A 133 17.32 14.59 2.67
C PRO A 133 16.46 15.59 3.45
N VAL A 134 15.14 15.65 3.22
CA VAL A 134 14.24 16.61 3.90
C VAL A 134 13.91 16.15 5.31
N TYR A 135 13.58 14.85 5.48
CA TYR A 135 13.01 14.29 6.69
C TYR A 135 13.86 13.17 7.32
N GLY A 136 14.89 12.69 6.61
CA GLY A 136 15.71 11.58 7.06
C GLY A 136 15.08 10.21 6.76
N ARG A 137 15.50 9.20 7.52
CA ARG A 137 15.17 7.79 7.34
C ARG A 137 14.08 7.33 8.31
N THR A 138 13.13 6.56 7.83
CA THR A 138 12.18 5.79 8.65
C THR A 138 12.72 4.38 8.89
N LEU A 139 12.64 3.90 10.11
CA LEU A 139 13.06 2.57 10.53
C LEU A 139 11.89 1.59 10.59
N ASN A 140 12.17 0.28 10.45
CA ASN A 140 11.15 -0.75 10.57
C ASN A 140 10.86 -1.02 12.07
N PRO A 141 9.60 -0.97 12.52
CA PRO A 141 9.25 -1.18 13.93
C PRO A 141 9.56 -2.60 14.47
N HIS A 142 9.75 -3.58 13.59
CA HIS A 142 10.11 -4.95 13.98
C HIS A 142 11.62 -5.13 14.14
N ASP A 143 12.42 -4.35 13.40
CA ASP A 143 13.90 -4.34 13.47
C ASP A 143 14.39 -3.01 12.89
N GLU A 144 14.90 -2.12 13.75
CA GLU A 144 15.37 -0.78 13.38
C GLU A 144 16.55 -0.78 12.38
N ALA A 145 17.27 -1.91 12.25
CA ALA A 145 18.34 -2.05 11.26
C ALA A 145 17.80 -2.32 9.84
N ARG A 146 16.50 -2.50 9.68
CA ARG A 146 15.87 -2.89 8.41
C ARG A 146 14.92 -1.83 7.86
N SER A 147 14.69 -1.90 6.55
CA SER A 147 13.77 -1.03 5.84
C SER A 147 12.31 -1.32 6.23
N PRO A 148 11.47 -0.30 6.45
CA PRO A 148 10.03 -0.48 6.57
C PRO A 148 9.33 -0.72 5.21
N GLY A 149 10.12 -0.80 4.14
CA GLY A 149 9.61 -0.74 2.78
C GLY A 149 9.40 0.70 2.29
N GLY A 150 8.79 0.83 1.13
CA GLY A 150 8.53 2.10 0.46
C GLY A 150 7.63 1.91 -0.78
N SER A 151 7.16 2.99 -1.31
CA SER A 151 7.37 4.38 -0.91
C SER A 151 6.42 4.85 0.21
N SER A 152 5.43 4.05 0.66
CA SER A 152 4.57 4.34 1.82
C SER A 152 5.13 3.71 3.12
N GLY A 153 6.47 3.76 3.32
CA GLY A 153 7.11 3.10 4.45
C GLY A 153 6.84 3.82 5.77
N GLY A 154 6.78 5.15 5.78
CA GLY A 154 6.34 5.90 6.96
C GLY A 154 4.91 5.55 7.37
N SER A 155 3.98 5.40 6.41
CA SER A 155 2.60 4.97 6.64
C SER A 155 2.54 3.58 7.29
N ALA A 156 3.28 2.61 6.72
CA ALA A 156 3.32 1.25 7.25
C ALA A 156 3.96 1.19 8.63
N ALA A 157 5.04 1.93 8.87
CA ALA A 157 5.71 2.00 10.16
C ALA A 157 4.81 2.64 11.24
N ALA A 158 4.08 3.72 10.91
CA ALA A 158 3.14 4.35 11.82
C ALA A 158 2.01 3.39 12.25
N LEU A 159 1.45 2.63 11.30
CA LEU A 159 0.43 1.62 11.58
C LEU A 159 0.99 0.47 12.42
N ALA A 160 2.12 -0.12 12.04
CA ALA A 160 2.74 -1.24 12.75
C ALA A 160 3.14 -0.86 14.18
N SER A 161 3.54 0.39 14.40
CA SER A 161 3.82 0.94 15.73
C SER A 161 2.55 1.31 16.51
N GLY A 162 1.35 1.16 15.94
CA GLY A 162 0.08 1.51 16.58
C GLY A 162 -0.12 2.99 16.82
N MET A 163 0.55 3.87 16.11
CA MET A 163 0.39 5.33 16.24
C MET A 163 -1.01 5.77 15.80
N VAL A 164 -1.47 5.22 14.68
CA VAL A 164 -2.79 5.48 14.09
C VAL A 164 -3.44 4.18 13.63
N PRO A 165 -4.77 4.12 13.48
CA PRO A 165 -5.45 2.91 12.98
C PRO A 165 -5.51 2.81 11.46
N LEU A 166 -5.47 3.92 10.73
CA LEU A 166 -5.71 4.01 9.30
C LEU A 166 -4.74 5.01 8.65
N GLU A 167 -4.32 4.71 7.42
CA GLU A 167 -3.41 5.48 6.59
C GLU A 167 -3.85 5.53 5.14
N LEU A 168 -3.40 6.57 4.43
CA LEU A 168 -3.54 6.71 2.99
C LEU A 168 -2.18 6.67 2.33
N GLY A 169 -1.96 5.71 1.42
CA GLY A 169 -0.73 5.54 0.65
C GLY A 169 -0.95 5.57 -0.86
N SER A 170 0.10 5.27 -1.62
CA SER A 170 0.06 5.15 -3.07
C SER A 170 0.97 4.04 -3.57
N ASP A 171 0.65 3.47 -4.76
CA ASP A 171 1.34 2.32 -5.33
C ASP A 171 1.42 2.46 -6.86
N ILE A 172 2.61 2.31 -7.41
CA ILE A 172 2.86 2.18 -8.84
C ILE A 172 3.78 0.97 -9.11
N GLY A 173 4.64 0.65 -8.14
CA GLY A 173 5.61 -0.44 -8.20
C GLY A 173 5.66 -1.24 -6.90
N GLY A 174 4.55 -1.36 -6.15
CA GLY A 174 4.49 -2.05 -4.88
C GLY A 174 4.45 -1.15 -3.66
N SER A 175 4.32 0.16 -3.84
CA SER A 175 4.53 1.15 -2.76
C SER A 175 3.45 1.18 -1.65
N ILE A 176 2.37 0.43 -1.75
CA ILE A 176 1.47 0.06 -0.66
C ILE A 176 1.82 -1.35 -0.18
N ARG A 177 1.95 -2.30 -1.12
CA ARG A 177 2.02 -3.73 -0.85
C ARG A 177 3.33 -4.15 -0.20
N VAL A 178 4.47 -3.62 -0.67
CA VAL A 178 5.79 -3.96 -0.12
C VAL A 178 5.95 -3.47 1.32
N PRO A 179 5.67 -2.19 1.65
CA PRO A 179 5.78 -1.74 3.04
C PRO A 179 4.74 -2.43 3.94
N SER A 180 3.55 -2.77 3.45
CA SER A 180 2.59 -3.57 4.21
C SER A 180 3.13 -4.96 4.54
N ALA A 181 3.77 -5.63 3.58
CA ALA A 181 4.40 -6.92 3.79
C ALA A 181 5.58 -6.84 4.78
N PHE A 182 6.42 -5.81 4.70
CA PHE A 182 7.61 -5.64 5.54
C PHE A 182 7.26 -5.24 6.98
N CYS A 183 6.15 -4.53 7.18
CA CYS A 183 5.70 -4.08 8.49
C CYS A 183 4.57 -4.96 9.08
N GLY A 184 4.13 -6.00 8.39
CA GLY A 184 3.12 -6.93 8.91
C GLY A 184 1.74 -6.31 9.08
N ILE A 185 1.34 -5.43 8.18
CA ILE A 185 0.03 -4.76 8.15
C ILE A 185 -0.72 -5.09 6.86
N TRP A 186 -1.94 -4.61 6.76
CA TRP A 186 -2.76 -4.70 5.56
C TRP A 186 -2.60 -3.48 4.67
N GLY A 187 -2.58 -3.69 3.35
CA GLY A 187 -2.58 -2.60 2.39
C GLY A 187 -3.31 -3.00 1.12
N HIS A 188 -4.14 -2.12 0.58
CA HIS A 188 -4.88 -2.39 -0.64
C HIS A 188 -4.47 -1.43 -1.75
N LYS A 189 -3.96 -1.99 -2.83
CA LYS A 189 -3.76 -1.33 -4.13
C LYS A 189 -5.03 -1.52 -4.95
N PRO A 190 -5.85 -0.48 -5.13
CA PRO A 190 -7.10 -0.61 -5.88
C PRO A 190 -6.91 -0.87 -7.37
N THR A 191 -8.00 -1.26 -8.03
CA THR A 191 -8.11 -1.23 -9.49
C THR A 191 -7.68 0.14 -10.01
N TYR A 192 -6.86 0.18 -11.07
CA TYR A 192 -6.45 1.44 -11.70
C TYR A 192 -7.69 2.21 -12.18
N GLY A 193 -7.78 3.49 -11.81
CA GLY A 193 -8.92 4.35 -12.11
C GLY A 193 -10.13 4.18 -11.16
N ALA A 194 -9.99 3.42 -10.05
CA ALA A 194 -11.07 3.32 -9.06
C ALA A 194 -11.13 4.52 -8.12
N LEU A 195 -10.00 5.16 -7.85
CA LEU A 195 -9.84 6.29 -6.94
C LEU A 195 -9.25 7.49 -7.67
N ASN A 196 -9.72 8.68 -7.33
CA ASN A 196 -9.22 9.94 -7.90
C ASN A 196 -7.84 10.30 -7.30
N LEU A 197 -6.89 10.64 -8.17
CA LEU A 197 -5.51 10.99 -7.82
C LEU A 197 -5.25 12.51 -7.74
N ASP A 198 -6.24 13.38 -7.93
CA ASP A 198 -6.02 14.83 -7.88
C ASP A 198 -5.46 15.24 -6.50
N GLY A 199 -4.34 15.99 -6.51
CA GLY A 199 -3.56 16.34 -5.33
C GLY A 199 -2.56 15.24 -4.89
N HIS A 200 -2.33 14.23 -5.75
CA HIS A 200 -1.21 13.30 -5.67
C HIS A 200 -0.46 13.33 -7.02
N CYS A 201 0.20 14.43 -7.30
CA CYS A 201 0.99 14.67 -8.52
C CYS A 201 2.38 15.18 -8.12
N PHE A 202 3.29 15.25 -9.09
CA PHE A 202 4.63 15.80 -8.82
C PHE A 202 4.54 17.17 -8.14
N PRO A 203 5.36 17.41 -7.10
CA PRO A 203 5.34 18.67 -6.38
C PRO A 203 5.46 19.88 -7.31
N THR A 204 4.79 20.98 -6.96
CA THR A 204 4.72 22.22 -7.74
C THR A 204 4.00 22.10 -9.10
N THR A 205 3.37 20.95 -9.38
CA THR A 205 2.52 20.78 -10.57
C THR A 205 1.07 20.54 -10.16
N ASP A 206 0.15 20.89 -11.03
CA ASP A 206 -1.27 20.57 -10.98
C ASP A 206 -1.64 19.57 -12.10
N GLY A 207 -0.63 18.85 -12.58
CA GLY A 207 -0.72 17.99 -13.73
C GLY A 207 -1.24 16.59 -13.41
N HIS A 208 -1.17 15.75 -14.41
CA HIS A 208 -1.60 14.35 -14.33
C HIS A 208 -0.69 13.54 -13.39
N ALA A 209 -1.29 12.65 -12.60
CA ALA A 209 -0.55 11.66 -11.82
C ALA A 209 0.22 10.69 -12.74
N PRO A 210 1.32 10.07 -12.26
CA PRO A 210 2.06 9.09 -13.07
C PRO A 210 1.14 7.97 -13.58
N PRO A 211 1.26 7.56 -14.87
CA PRO A 211 0.53 6.39 -15.40
C PRO A 211 0.76 5.15 -14.54
N MET A 212 -0.22 4.27 -14.46
CA MET A 212 -0.26 3.09 -13.58
C MET A 212 -0.31 3.42 -12.07
N GLY A 213 -0.07 4.65 -11.66
CA GLY A 213 -0.13 5.07 -10.27
C GLY A 213 -1.55 4.97 -9.71
N VAL A 214 -1.69 4.47 -8.49
CA VAL A 214 -2.92 4.44 -7.73
C VAL A 214 -2.68 4.92 -6.31
N ILE A 215 -3.72 5.40 -5.66
CA ILE A 215 -3.74 5.64 -4.22
C ILE A 215 -4.57 4.54 -3.55
N GLY A 216 -4.36 4.30 -2.27
CA GLY A 216 -5.14 3.28 -1.56
C GLY A 216 -4.88 3.28 -0.06
N PRO A 217 -5.78 2.63 0.71
CA PRO A 217 -5.68 2.57 2.16
C PRO A 217 -4.65 1.54 2.64
N LEU A 218 -4.07 1.82 3.82
CA LEU A 218 -3.36 0.88 4.66
C LEU A 218 -4.00 0.87 6.05
N ALA A 219 -4.07 -0.29 6.70
CA ALA A 219 -4.68 -0.44 8.00
C ALA A 219 -4.09 -1.64 8.76
N ARG A 220 -4.41 -1.75 10.06
CA ARG A 220 -4.13 -2.98 10.83
C ARG A 220 -5.23 -4.01 10.72
N ASP A 221 -6.41 -3.59 10.27
CA ASP A 221 -7.61 -4.41 10.20
C ASP A 221 -8.21 -4.40 8.77
N PRO A 222 -8.64 -5.56 8.23
CA PRO A 222 -9.20 -5.61 6.86
C PRO A 222 -10.58 -4.94 6.73
N ASP A 223 -11.34 -4.75 7.82
CA ASP A 223 -12.61 -4.04 7.76
C ASP A 223 -12.38 -2.53 7.64
N ASP A 224 -11.39 -1.99 8.34
CA ASP A 224 -10.93 -0.61 8.18
C ASP A 224 -10.46 -0.35 6.74
N LEU A 225 -9.73 -1.32 6.16
CA LEU A 225 -9.26 -1.25 4.79
C LEU A 225 -10.42 -1.16 3.78
N ALA A 226 -11.43 -2.03 3.95
CA ALA A 226 -12.62 -2.06 3.10
C ALA A 226 -13.46 -0.78 3.26
N LEU A 227 -13.65 -0.28 4.48
CA LEU A 227 -14.36 0.97 4.75
C LEU A 227 -13.66 2.16 4.10
N ALA A 228 -12.34 2.26 4.26
CA ALA A 228 -11.58 3.36 3.67
C ALA A 228 -11.60 3.31 2.13
N LEU A 229 -11.53 2.12 1.54
CA LEU A 229 -11.68 1.93 0.10
C LEU A 229 -13.03 2.46 -0.40
N ASP A 230 -14.13 2.13 0.27
CA ASP A 230 -15.48 2.61 -0.08
C ASP A 230 -15.60 4.14 0.02
N ILE A 231 -14.99 4.75 1.05
CA ILE A 231 -14.97 6.22 1.23
C ILE A 231 -14.18 6.91 0.11
N LEU A 232 -13.09 6.29 -0.33
CA LEU A 232 -12.16 6.86 -1.30
C LEU A 232 -12.60 6.64 -2.76
N ALA A 233 -13.48 5.68 -3.03
CA ALA A 233 -13.87 5.30 -4.38
C ALA A 233 -14.67 6.40 -5.11
N ASP A 234 -14.40 6.56 -6.41
CA ASP A 234 -15.11 7.53 -7.28
C ASP A 234 -16.56 7.10 -7.54
N ARG A 235 -16.83 5.82 -7.44
CA ARG A 235 -18.13 5.18 -7.58
C ARG A 235 -18.21 3.96 -6.67
N PRO A 236 -19.41 3.51 -6.30
CA PRO A 236 -19.56 2.27 -5.54
C PRO A 236 -18.84 1.11 -6.23
N LEU A 237 -18.02 0.37 -5.47
CA LEU A 237 -17.37 -0.85 -5.91
C LEU A 237 -18.26 -2.07 -5.63
N ASP A 238 -18.15 -3.09 -6.48
CA ASP A 238 -18.86 -4.34 -6.27
C ASP A 238 -18.46 -4.95 -4.91
N ARG A 239 -19.45 -5.40 -4.14
CA ARG A 239 -19.19 -6.15 -2.90
C ARG A 239 -18.54 -7.48 -3.24
N ALA A 240 -17.81 -8.04 -2.26
CA ALA A 240 -17.28 -9.39 -2.40
C ALA A 240 -18.38 -10.40 -2.68
N ASP A 241 -18.08 -11.36 -3.55
CA ASP A 241 -18.99 -12.47 -3.81
C ASP A 241 -19.29 -13.23 -2.50
N ALA A 242 -20.53 -13.65 -2.30
CA ALA A 242 -20.95 -14.35 -1.07
C ALA A 242 -20.39 -15.78 -0.94
N ARG A 243 -19.49 -16.19 -1.85
CA ARG A 243 -18.87 -17.52 -1.87
C ARG A 243 -17.79 -17.66 -0.77
N GLY A 244 -17.71 -18.83 -0.19
CA GLY A 244 -16.68 -19.19 0.78
C GLY A 244 -15.47 -19.90 0.15
N PRO A 245 -14.44 -20.19 0.94
CA PRO A 245 -13.22 -20.84 0.45
C PRO A 245 -13.45 -22.12 -0.35
N GLY A 246 -14.46 -22.93 -0.01
CA GLY A 246 -14.78 -24.19 -0.71
C GLY A 246 -15.29 -24.03 -2.14
N GLU A 247 -15.59 -22.82 -2.56
CA GLU A 247 -16.10 -22.53 -3.91
C GLU A 247 -15.10 -21.76 -4.76
N TRP A 248 -13.92 -21.41 -4.20
CA TRP A 248 -12.93 -20.59 -4.88
C TRP A 248 -11.99 -21.41 -5.76
N ARG A 249 -11.64 -20.80 -6.90
CA ARG A 249 -10.58 -21.25 -7.79
C ARG A 249 -9.41 -20.28 -7.65
N ILE A 250 -8.35 -20.76 -7.04
CA ILE A 250 -7.16 -19.97 -6.69
C ILE A 250 -6.00 -20.41 -7.58
N LEU A 251 -5.31 -19.43 -8.18
CA LEU A 251 -3.98 -19.67 -8.72
C LEU A 251 -2.96 -19.29 -7.65
N LEU A 252 -2.01 -20.17 -7.35
CA LEU A 252 -0.95 -19.95 -6.36
C LEU A 252 0.39 -19.82 -7.08
N MET A 253 1.09 -18.70 -6.86
CA MET A 253 2.46 -18.50 -7.32
C MET A 253 3.43 -18.60 -6.13
N ALA A 254 4.02 -19.76 -5.89
CA ALA A 254 5.06 -19.98 -4.89
C ALA A 254 6.49 -19.94 -5.48
N ALA A 255 6.62 -19.71 -6.78
CA ALA A 255 7.89 -19.47 -7.49
C ALA A 255 7.63 -18.50 -8.64
N HIS A 256 8.59 -17.63 -8.94
CA HIS A 256 8.49 -16.72 -10.08
C HIS A 256 9.46 -17.18 -11.19
N PRO A 257 9.09 -17.12 -12.50
CA PRO A 257 9.90 -17.68 -13.58
C PRO A 257 11.32 -17.13 -13.69
N PHE A 258 11.57 -15.91 -13.23
CA PHE A 258 12.89 -15.27 -13.32
C PHE A 258 13.30 -14.43 -12.10
N ALA A 259 12.36 -14.13 -11.18
CA ALA A 259 12.68 -13.35 -9.98
C ALA A 259 12.90 -14.29 -8.78
N PRO A 260 14.08 -14.25 -8.12
CA PRO A 260 14.33 -15.09 -6.96
C PRO A 260 13.38 -14.79 -5.81
N LEU A 261 12.93 -15.85 -5.11
CA LEU A 261 12.01 -15.81 -3.98
C LEU A 261 12.64 -16.55 -2.80
N ALA A 262 12.64 -15.93 -1.62
CA ALA A 262 13.13 -16.57 -0.39
C ALA A 262 12.28 -17.79 -0.02
N GLY A 263 12.95 -18.87 0.38
CA GLY A 263 12.32 -20.14 0.73
C GLY A 263 11.32 -20.02 1.87
N SER A 264 11.54 -19.10 2.82
CA SER A 264 10.57 -18.81 3.88
C SER A 264 9.22 -18.28 3.35
N ILE A 265 9.25 -17.41 2.36
CA ILE A 265 8.05 -16.85 1.72
C ILE A 265 7.39 -17.93 0.83
N ALA A 266 8.18 -18.68 0.07
CA ALA A 266 7.66 -19.79 -0.75
C ALA A 266 6.93 -20.84 0.12
N ALA A 267 7.55 -21.23 1.24
CA ALA A 267 6.95 -22.17 2.18
C ALA A 267 5.65 -21.64 2.80
N ALA A 268 5.61 -20.35 3.16
CA ALA A 268 4.40 -19.72 3.70
C ALA A 268 3.26 -19.67 2.66
N LEU A 269 3.58 -19.40 1.39
CA LEU A 269 2.61 -19.44 0.28
C LEU A 269 2.05 -20.85 0.07
N GLU A 270 2.92 -21.88 0.07
CA GLU A 270 2.46 -23.28 -0.05
C GLU A 270 1.58 -23.69 1.12
N ALA A 271 1.93 -23.27 2.35
CA ALA A 271 1.09 -23.52 3.53
C ALA A 271 -0.28 -22.83 3.39
N ALA A 272 -0.33 -21.59 2.90
CA ALA A 272 -1.60 -20.88 2.65
C ALA A 272 -2.43 -21.59 1.57
N GLY A 273 -1.80 -22.06 0.47
CA GLY A 273 -2.47 -22.85 -0.56
C GLY A 273 -3.04 -24.17 -0.02
N ALA A 274 -2.27 -24.88 0.81
CA ALA A 274 -2.70 -26.12 1.45
C ALA A 274 -3.87 -25.87 2.42
N ALA A 275 -3.83 -24.78 3.20
CA ALA A 275 -4.91 -24.42 4.13
C ALA A 275 -6.22 -24.09 3.39
N LEU A 276 -6.15 -23.39 2.26
CA LEU A 276 -7.30 -23.12 1.40
C LEU A 276 -7.85 -24.41 0.79
N ALA A 277 -6.98 -25.29 0.26
CA ALA A 277 -7.39 -26.58 -0.29
C ALA A 277 -8.07 -27.47 0.77
N ALA A 278 -7.60 -27.46 2.01
CA ALA A 278 -8.25 -28.14 3.12
C ALA A 278 -9.67 -27.61 3.46
N LYS A 279 -9.97 -26.37 3.05
CA LYS A 279 -11.33 -25.78 3.13
C LYS A 279 -12.15 -26.01 1.86
N GLY A 280 -11.63 -26.76 0.87
CA GLY A 280 -12.32 -27.14 -0.35
C GLY A 280 -12.01 -26.26 -1.58
N ALA A 281 -11.14 -25.26 -1.46
CA ALA A 281 -10.73 -24.47 -2.62
C ALA A 281 -10.00 -25.33 -3.67
N GLN A 282 -10.23 -25.05 -4.95
CA GLN A 282 -9.38 -25.55 -6.02
C GLN A 282 -8.14 -24.66 -6.08
N VAL A 283 -6.94 -25.23 -5.87
CA VAL A 283 -5.67 -24.48 -5.89
C VAL A 283 -4.77 -25.02 -6.98
N ASP A 284 -4.66 -24.27 -8.07
CA ASP A 284 -3.78 -24.57 -9.20
C ASP A 284 -2.42 -23.83 -8.99
N ARG A 285 -1.31 -24.44 -9.45
CA ARG A 285 0.05 -23.90 -9.28
C ARG A 285 0.75 -23.59 -10.60
N ASP A 286 0.07 -23.83 -11.69
CA ASP A 286 0.59 -23.57 -13.05
C ASP A 286 -0.50 -22.99 -13.92
N ASP A 287 -0.11 -22.04 -14.75
CA ASP A 287 -0.99 -21.44 -15.75
C ASP A 287 -0.13 -20.88 -16.90
N PRO A 288 -0.57 -20.97 -18.17
CA PRO A 288 0.15 -20.43 -19.31
C PRO A 288 0.57 -18.97 -19.19
N ILE A 289 -0.13 -18.16 -18.38
CA ILE A 289 0.23 -16.74 -18.15
C ILE A 289 1.64 -16.58 -17.56
N PHE A 290 2.15 -17.59 -16.85
CA PHE A 290 3.48 -17.51 -16.24
C PHE A 290 4.59 -17.46 -17.30
N ALA A 291 4.38 -18.04 -18.50
CA ALA A 291 5.30 -17.92 -19.62
C ALA A 291 5.37 -16.48 -20.19
N ASP A 292 4.31 -15.69 -20.01
CA ASP A 292 4.21 -14.32 -20.51
C ASP A 292 4.76 -13.27 -19.54
N LEU A 293 5.14 -13.64 -18.32
CA LEU A 293 5.57 -12.68 -17.30
C LEU A 293 6.89 -11.98 -17.65
N SER A 294 7.82 -12.70 -18.30
CA SER A 294 9.11 -12.10 -18.71
C SER A 294 8.95 -11.00 -19.75
N PRO A 295 8.25 -11.18 -20.88
CA PRO A 295 7.98 -10.10 -21.82
C PRO A 295 7.11 -8.97 -21.24
N GLN A 296 6.15 -9.27 -20.35
CA GLN A 296 5.37 -8.25 -19.65
C GLN A 296 6.27 -7.39 -18.75
N PHE A 297 7.17 -8.01 -17.99
CA PHE A 297 8.11 -7.29 -17.14
C PHE A 297 9.11 -6.45 -17.96
N GLY A 298 9.56 -6.97 -19.09
CA GLY A 298 10.42 -6.24 -20.04
C GLY A 298 9.79 -4.97 -20.60
N THR A 299 8.46 -4.88 -20.65
CA THR A 299 7.72 -3.66 -21.00
C THR A 299 7.43 -2.80 -19.77
N TYR A 300 7.04 -3.44 -18.65
CA TYR A 300 6.66 -2.75 -17.43
C TYR A 300 7.79 -1.92 -16.82
N LEU A 301 8.99 -2.48 -16.69
CA LEU A 301 10.08 -1.81 -15.98
C LEU A 301 10.52 -0.51 -16.65
N PRO A 302 10.79 -0.45 -17.97
CA PRO A 302 11.06 0.82 -18.64
C PRO A 302 9.89 1.81 -18.56
N PHE A 303 8.65 1.32 -18.68
CA PHE A 303 7.47 2.17 -18.53
C PHE A 303 7.36 2.78 -17.14
N LEU A 304 7.59 1.98 -16.07
CA LEU A 304 7.61 2.45 -14.69
C LEU A 304 8.64 3.56 -14.50
N ILE A 305 9.86 3.37 -15.00
CA ILE A 305 10.94 4.36 -14.88
C ILE A 305 10.56 5.65 -15.61
N ALA A 306 10.09 5.55 -16.86
CA ALA A 306 9.64 6.70 -17.61
C ALA A 306 8.46 7.44 -16.95
N ALA A 307 7.54 6.72 -16.34
CA ALA A 307 6.42 7.31 -15.61
C ALA A 307 6.86 8.08 -14.36
N LEU A 308 7.80 7.52 -13.56
CA LEU A 308 8.31 8.14 -12.34
C LEU A 308 9.25 9.33 -12.62
N SER A 309 9.94 9.33 -13.76
CA SER A 309 10.91 10.37 -14.17
C SER A 309 10.33 11.39 -15.16
N ARG A 310 9.02 11.39 -15.40
CA ARG A 310 8.34 12.27 -16.35
C ARG A 310 8.88 12.16 -17.78
N GLY A 311 9.11 10.94 -18.23
CA GLY A 311 9.52 10.65 -19.61
C GLY A 311 11.01 10.42 -19.83
N VAL A 312 11.82 10.41 -18.78
CA VAL A 312 13.24 10.05 -18.88
C VAL A 312 13.39 8.54 -18.79
N GLY A 313 14.06 7.91 -19.75
CA GLY A 313 14.33 6.47 -19.77
C GLY A 313 15.47 6.05 -18.83
N GLN A 314 15.75 4.75 -18.78
CA GLN A 314 16.84 4.16 -17.97
C GLN A 314 18.24 4.67 -18.38
N ASP A 315 18.42 5.04 -19.64
CA ASP A 315 19.65 5.57 -20.21
C ASP A 315 19.82 7.09 -20.00
N GLY A 316 18.86 7.74 -19.31
CA GLY A 316 18.84 9.17 -19.10
C GLY A 316 18.34 10.00 -20.31
N ALA A 317 17.97 9.36 -21.41
CA ALA A 317 17.39 10.01 -22.57
C ALA A 317 15.87 10.15 -22.44
N MET A 318 15.29 11.13 -23.14
CA MET A 318 13.83 11.25 -23.24
C MET A 318 13.26 10.07 -24.05
N VAL A 319 12.22 9.44 -23.54
CA VAL A 319 11.50 8.40 -24.25
C VAL A 319 10.80 8.98 -25.47
N GLU A 320 11.05 8.42 -26.63
CA GLU A 320 10.39 8.83 -27.86
C GLU A 320 8.91 8.45 -27.87
N LEU A 321 8.10 9.25 -28.55
CA LEU A 321 6.64 9.03 -28.62
C LEU A 321 6.24 7.63 -29.14
N PRO A 322 6.88 7.05 -30.20
CA PRO A 322 6.60 5.68 -30.61
C PRO A 322 6.84 4.67 -29.50
N THR A 323 7.96 4.75 -28.77
CA THR A 323 8.28 3.87 -27.65
C THR A 323 7.24 3.99 -26.51
N TRP A 324 6.76 5.22 -26.28
CA TRP A 324 5.68 5.43 -25.30
C TRP A 324 4.39 4.66 -25.70
N PHE A 325 4.00 4.69 -26.99
CA PHE A 325 2.88 3.91 -27.48
C PHE A 325 3.13 2.40 -27.39
N ASP A 326 4.36 1.94 -27.62
CA ASP A 326 4.72 0.52 -27.45
C ASP A 326 4.49 0.06 -26.00
N TYR A 327 4.78 0.92 -24.99
CA TYR A 327 4.48 0.64 -23.59
C TYR A 327 2.97 0.52 -23.34
N LEU A 328 2.17 1.44 -23.87
CA LEU A 328 0.71 1.40 -23.74
C LEU A 328 0.11 0.17 -24.43
N ASP A 329 0.59 -0.21 -25.60
CA ASP A 329 0.18 -1.41 -26.31
C ASP A 329 0.56 -2.68 -25.55
N GLY A 330 1.75 -2.71 -24.95
CA GLY A 330 2.19 -3.79 -24.07
C GLY A 330 1.28 -3.93 -22.86
N GLN A 331 0.93 -2.83 -22.22
CA GLN A 331 -0.02 -2.81 -21.10
C GLN A 331 -1.41 -3.29 -21.52
N ALA A 332 -1.92 -2.84 -22.68
CA ALA A 332 -3.21 -3.29 -23.21
C ALA A 332 -3.24 -4.80 -23.49
N ARG A 333 -2.14 -5.38 -23.98
CA ARG A 333 -1.99 -6.83 -24.14
C ARG A 333 -2.02 -7.55 -22.79
N ALA A 334 -1.29 -7.05 -21.79
CA ALA A 334 -1.31 -7.58 -20.44
C ALA A 334 -2.72 -7.54 -19.83
N ILE A 335 -3.43 -6.41 -19.91
CA ILE A 335 -4.80 -6.27 -19.42
C ILE A 335 -5.71 -7.38 -20.00
N ARG A 336 -5.64 -7.65 -21.32
CA ARG A 336 -6.44 -8.71 -21.95
C ARG A 336 -6.06 -10.12 -21.47
N ALA A 337 -4.77 -10.40 -21.32
CA ALA A 337 -4.30 -11.70 -20.84
C ALA A 337 -4.74 -11.96 -19.41
N TRP A 338 -4.61 -10.96 -18.53
CA TRP A 338 -5.03 -11.06 -17.13
C TRP A 338 -6.57 -11.11 -16.99
N SER A 339 -7.32 -10.41 -17.85
CA SER A 339 -8.78 -10.54 -17.88
C SER A 339 -9.23 -11.96 -18.26
N ALA A 340 -8.53 -12.60 -19.20
CA ALA A 340 -8.79 -14.01 -19.56
C ALA A 340 -8.41 -14.97 -18.41
N LEU A 341 -7.36 -14.68 -17.63
CA LEU A 341 -7.01 -15.42 -16.42
C LEU A 341 -8.16 -15.38 -15.41
N PHE A 342 -8.60 -14.16 -15.05
CA PHE A 342 -9.63 -13.96 -14.02
C PHE A 342 -11.07 -14.31 -14.47
N ALA A 343 -11.26 -14.74 -15.71
CA ALA A 343 -12.46 -15.48 -16.13
C ALA A 343 -12.46 -16.93 -15.60
N ARG A 344 -11.29 -17.47 -15.20
CA ARG A 344 -11.10 -18.84 -14.73
C ARG A 344 -10.80 -18.94 -13.23
N TYR A 345 -10.18 -17.92 -12.65
CA TYR A 345 -9.77 -17.87 -11.25
C TYR A 345 -10.42 -16.70 -10.52
N ASP A 346 -10.72 -16.91 -9.25
CA ASP A 346 -11.26 -15.87 -8.35
C ASP A 346 -10.15 -14.96 -7.83
N ALA A 347 -8.96 -15.52 -7.59
CA ALA A 347 -7.77 -14.77 -7.17
C ALA A 347 -6.46 -15.49 -7.58
N LEU A 348 -5.41 -14.68 -7.73
CA LEU A 348 -4.01 -15.11 -7.70
C LEU A 348 -3.42 -14.75 -6.35
N ILE A 349 -2.82 -15.73 -5.67
CA ILE A 349 -2.02 -15.52 -4.45
C ILE A 349 -0.54 -15.59 -4.82
N ALA A 350 0.21 -14.54 -4.51
CA ALA A 350 1.59 -14.38 -4.95
C ALA A 350 2.44 -13.67 -3.89
N PRO A 351 3.77 -13.71 -3.96
CA PRO A 351 4.64 -12.89 -3.11
C PRO A 351 4.36 -11.39 -3.34
N ALA A 352 4.32 -10.59 -2.28
CA ALA A 352 4.32 -9.14 -2.42
C ALA A 352 5.72 -8.62 -2.83
N PHE A 353 6.78 -9.30 -2.35
CA PHE A 353 8.18 -9.08 -2.68
C PHE A 353 8.94 -10.40 -2.48
N GLY A 354 10.16 -10.53 -3.01
CA GLY A 354 10.91 -11.79 -2.97
C GLY A 354 11.71 -12.03 -1.69
N VAL A 355 11.77 -11.05 -0.79
CA VAL A 355 12.41 -11.13 0.53
C VAL A 355 11.53 -10.46 1.58
N THR A 356 11.76 -10.78 2.85
CA THR A 356 11.27 -10.00 4.00
C THR A 356 12.05 -8.68 4.12
N ALA A 357 11.76 -7.85 5.11
CA ALA A 357 12.44 -6.57 5.30
C ALA A 357 13.96 -6.73 5.27
N TYR A 358 14.62 -6.09 4.31
CA TYR A 358 16.08 -6.14 4.12
C TYR A 358 16.77 -5.02 4.90
N PRO A 359 18.08 -5.18 5.23
CA PRO A 359 18.87 -4.13 5.89
C PRO A 359 18.86 -2.82 5.10
N HIS A 360 18.96 -1.69 5.81
CA HIS A 360 19.14 -0.40 5.14
C HIS A 360 20.36 -0.41 4.23
N ASP A 361 20.21 0.13 3.02
CA ASP A 361 21.26 0.18 2.00
C ASP A 361 21.17 1.48 1.21
N ASP A 362 22.21 2.31 1.30
CA ASP A 362 22.30 3.61 0.64
C ASP A 362 22.79 3.52 -0.81
N THR A 363 23.08 2.31 -1.30
CA THR A 363 23.39 2.07 -2.72
C THR A 363 22.18 2.47 -3.57
N PRO A 364 22.37 3.22 -4.67
CA PRO A 364 21.29 3.56 -5.58
C PRO A 364 20.47 2.34 -6.00
N ALA A 365 19.16 2.46 -6.11
CA ALA A 365 18.24 1.36 -6.43
C ALA A 365 18.61 0.63 -7.73
N THR A 366 19.22 1.32 -8.70
CA THR A 366 19.69 0.76 -9.97
C THR A 366 20.92 -0.17 -9.82
N GLU A 367 21.70 -0.03 -8.75
CA GLU A 367 22.93 -0.77 -8.49
C GLU A 367 22.79 -1.74 -7.31
N ARG A 368 21.75 -1.55 -6.49
CA ARG A 368 21.50 -2.31 -5.27
C ARG A 368 21.29 -3.79 -5.55
N LYS A 369 21.88 -4.60 -4.69
CA LYS A 369 21.70 -6.05 -4.67
C LYS A 369 21.04 -6.46 -3.36
N LEU A 370 20.07 -7.35 -3.47
CA LEU A 370 19.43 -7.98 -2.32
C LEU A 370 19.92 -9.42 -2.20
N MET A 371 19.93 -9.95 -0.98
CA MET A 371 20.28 -11.35 -0.72
C MET A 371 19.01 -12.18 -0.60
N VAL A 372 18.86 -13.19 -1.45
CA VAL A 372 17.79 -14.18 -1.40
C VAL A 372 18.43 -15.53 -1.08
N ASP A 373 18.19 -16.04 0.11
CA ASP A 373 18.77 -17.31 0.61
C ASP A 373 20.30 -17.41 0.39
N GLY A 374 21.01 -16.31 0.70
CA GLY A 374 22.46 -16.21 0.54
C GLY A 374 22.95 -15.95 -0.88
N GLN A 375 22.07 -15.83 -1.86
CA GLN A 375 22.43 -15.51 -3.25
C GLN A 375 22.08 -14.07 -3.60
N PRO A 376 22.99 -13.30 -4.21
CA PRO A 376 22.73 -11.93 -4.61
C PRO A 376 21.81 -11.86 -5.84
N THR A 377 20.82 -10.98 -5.79
CA THR A 377 19.97 -10.63 -6.93
C THR A 377 19.91 -9.10 -7.07
N THR A 378 19.60 -8.60 -8.26
CA THR A 378 19.39 -7.16 -8.45
C THR A 378 18.07 -6.72 -7.79
N TYR A 379 18.08 -5.55 -7.18
CA TYR A 379 16.84 -4.94 -6.66
C TYR A 379 15.77 -4.84 -7.76
N GLY A 380 16.16 -4.44 -8.98
CA GLY A 380 15.25 -4.33 -10.11
C GLY A 380 14.50 -5.63 -10.45
N ALA A 381 15.13 -6.81 -10.28
CA ALA A 381 14.46 -8.09 -10.53
C ALA A 381 13.30 -8.33 -9.55
N GLN A 382 13.37 -7.79 -8.34
CA GLN A 382 12.33 -7.92 -7.33
C GLN A 382 11.05 -7.13 -7.65
N LEU A 383 11.14 -6.12 -8.53
CA LEU A 383 9.98 -5.40 -9.04
C LEU A 383 9.04 -6.27 -9.88
N ALA A 384 9.46 -7.47 -10.26
CA ALA A 384 8.62 -8.46 -10.95
C ALA A 384 7.40 -8.88 -10.12
N PHE A 385 7.51 -8.97 -8.79
CA PHE A 385 6.40 -9.33 -7.92
C PHE A 385 5.30 -8.25 -7.88
N PRO A 386 5.60 -6.98 -7.58
CA PRO A 386 4.57 -5.94 -7.64
C PRO A 386 4.06 -5.67 -9.07
N ALA A 387 4.84 -5.95 -10.11
CA ALA A 387 4.42 -5.81 -11.51
C ALA A 387 3.17 -6.63 -11.85
N LEU A 388 2.98 -7.80 -11.21
CA LEU A 388 1.83 -8.69 -11.44
C LEU A 388 0.48 -7.97 -11.38
N ALA A 389 0.33 -7.02 -10.45
CA ALA A 389 -0.89 -6.23 -10.31
C ALA A 389 -0.75 -4.81 -10.85
N ALA A 390 0.46 -4.22 -10.82
CA ALA A 390 0.68 -2.84 -11.22
C ALA A 390 0.53 -2.66 -12.74
N PHE A 391 1.21 -3.48 -13.53
CA PHE A 391 1.22 -3.34 -14.98
C PHE A 391 -0.16 -3.50 -15.62
N PRO A 392 -0.93 -4.57 -15.32
CA PRO A 392 -2.30 -4.70 -15.83
C PRO A 392 -3.34 -3.85 -15.09
N GLY A 393 -2.97 -3.10 -14.03
CA GLY A 393 -3.90 -2.24 -13.30
C GLY A 393 -4.91 -2.98 -12.40
N LEU A 394 -4.58 -4.20 -11.94
CA LEU A 394 -5.45 -5.06 -11.13
C LEU A 394 -5.51 -4.65 -9.65
N PRO A 395 -6.60 -4.90 -8.94
CA PRO A 395 -6.64 -4.74 -7.49
C PRO A 395 -5.79 -5.82 -6.81
N ALA A 396 -5.09 -5.43 -5.75
CA ALA A 396 -4.27 -6.34 -4.95
C ALA A 396 -4.25 -5.95 -3.48
N THR A 397 -4.46 -6.92 -2.60
CA THR A 397 -4.40 -6.73 -1.15
C THR A 397 -3.15 -7.41 -0.59
N ALA A 398 -2.25 -6.64 0.02
CA ALA A 398 -1.17 -7.18 0.83
C ALA A 398 -1.71 -7.59 2.21
N VAL A 399 -1.29 -8.76 2.68
CA VAL A 399 -1.79 -9.36 3.91
C VAL A 399 -0.66 -10.09 4.64
N PRO A 400 -0.51 -9.90 5.97
CA PRO A 400 0.46 -10.65 6.77
C PRO A 400 -0.05 -12.07 6.98
N ILE A 401 0.83 -13.09 6.82
CA ILE A 401 0.49 -14.51 6.96
C ILE A 401 1.40 -15.28 7.92
N GLY A 402 2.37 -14.63 8.53
CA GLY A 402 3.31 -15.25 9.45
C GLY A 402 4.57 -14.42 9.66
N LYS A 403 5.60 -15.09 10.15
CA LYS A 403 6.93 -14.52 10.37
C LYS A 403 7.99 -15.49 9.88
N ASP A 404 9.15 -14.97 9.46
CA ASP A 404 10.33 -15.76 9.16
C ASP A 404 11.09 -16.16 10.43
N ALA A 405 12.24 -16.82 10.25
CA ALA A 405 13.07 -17.30 11.37
C ALA A 405 13.69 -16.15 12.19
N ASP A 406 13.85 -14.98 11.59
CA ASP A 406 14.36 -13.75 12.25
C ASP A 406 13.23 -12.99 12.99
N GLY A 407 11.98 -13.46 12.91
CA GLY A 407 10.82 -12.82 13.51
C GLY A 407 10.23 -11.69 12.67
N LEU A 408 10.70 -11.50 11.45
CA LEU A 408 10.20 -10.48 10.53
C LEU A 408 8.88 -10.92 9.89
N PRO A 409 7.94 -10.00 9.66
CA PRO A 409 6.67 -10.33 9.01
C PRO A 409 6.86 -10.92 7.62
N ILE A 410 6.09 -11.95 7.29
CA ILE A 410 5.88 -12.46 5.94
C ILE A 410 4.53 -11.96 5.45
N GLY A 411 4.56 -11.10 4.43
CA GLY A 411 3.38 -10.61 3.74
C GLY A 411 3.33 -11.11 2.30
N ILE A 412 2.14 -11.44 1.86
CA ILE A 412 1.84 -11.85 0.47
C ILE A 412 0.86 -10.87 -0.16
N GLN A 413 0.64 -10.97 -1.47
CA GLN A 413 -0.44 -10.25 -2.14
C GLN A 413 -1.50 -11.20 -2.70
N VAL A 414 -2.75 -10.81 -2.54
CA VAL A 414 -3.92 -11.43 -3.18
C VAL A 414 -4.41 -10.50 -4.26
N ILE A 415 -4.33 -10.94 -5.50
CA ILE A 415 -4.70 -10.19 -6.71
C ILE A 415 -6.02 -10.74 -7.24
N ALA A 416 -6.96 -9.86 -7.60
CA ALA A 416 -8.23 -10.24 -8.21
C ALA A 416 -8.42 -9.57 -9.58
N GLY A 417 -9.48 -9.93 -10.29
CA GLY A 417 -9.83 -9.30 -11.57
C GLY A 417 -10.19 -7.82 -11.41
N HIS A 418 -10.17 -7.06 -12.50
CA HIS A 418 -10.53 -5.64 -12.50
C HIS A 418 -11.90 -5.41 -11.85
N TRP A 419 -11.99 -4.40 -10.98
CA TRP A 419 -13.18 -4.02 -10.22
C TRP A 419 -13.63 -5.05 -9.17
N LYS A 420 -12.81 -6.08 -8.90
CA LYS A 420 -13.04 -7.08 -7.86
C LYS A 420 -12.21 -6.80 -6.60
N ASP A 421 -12.10 -5.51 -6.24
CA ASP A 421 -11.32 -5.02 -5.10
C ASP A 421 -11.73 -5.69 -3.79
N HIS A 422 -13.04 -5.73 -3.49
CA HIS A 422 -13.54 -6.38 -2.29
C HIS A 422 -13.34 -7.91 -2.29
N ASN A 423 -13.28 -8.56 -3.47
CA ASN A 423 -12.92 -9.97 -3.56
C ASN A 423 -11.46 -10.20 -3.15
N ALA A 424 -10.53 -9.32 -3.59
CA ALA A 424 -9.13 -9.39 -3.17
C ALA A 424 -9.00 -9.28 -1.64
N ILE A 425 -9.75 -8.35 -1.01
CA ILE A 425 -9.77 -8.18 0.45
C ILE A 425 -10.39 -9.41 1.14
N ALA A 426 -11.48 -9.95 0.61
CA ALA A 426 -12.18 -11.10 1.22
C ALA A 426 -11.33 -12.38 1.18
N VAL A 427 -10.68 -12.67 0.04
CA VAL A 427 -9.75 -13.82 -0.07
C VAL A 427 -8.55 -13.62 0.85
N ALA A 428 -7.96 -12.41 0.90
CA ALA A 428 -6.85 -12.08 1.80
C ALA A 428 -7.24 -12.29 3.27
N ARG A 429 -8.43 -11.87 3.68
CA ARG A 429 -8.98 -12.09 5.02
C ARG A 429 -9.06 -13.59 5.38
N ALA A 430 -9.57 -14.39 4.46
CA ALA A 430 -9.67 -15.83 4.68
C ALA A 430 -8.29 -16.49 4.81
N VAL A 431 -7.34 -16.10 3.94
CA VAL A 431 -5.95 -16.59 4.03
C VAL A 431 -5.34 -16.22 5.38
N HIS A 432 -5.45 -14.96 5.80
CA HIS A 432 -4.94 -14.52 7.11
C HIS A 432 -5.53 -15.33 8.26
N ALA A 433 -6.85 -15.48 8.29
CA ALA A 433 -7.52 -16.22 9.33
C ALA A 433 -7.10 -17.71 9.39
N LEU A 434 -6.77 -18.32 8.26
CA LEU A 434 -6.29 -19.70 8.20
C LEU A 434 -4.82 -19.84 8.64
N MET A 435 -4.01 -18.80 8.47
CA MET A 435 -2.57 -18.83 8.76
C MET A 435 -2.24 -18.36 10.19
N THR A 436 -3.18 -17.71 10.89
CA THR A 436 -2.96 -17.11 12.23
C THR A 436 -3.78 -17.76 13.34
N GLN A 437 -4.43 -18.90 13.05
CA GLN A 437 -5.18 -19.71 14.03
C GLN A 437 -4.27 -20.55 14.94
#